data_7addb9e074b09594b89d301ee2562d4e
#
_entry.id   7addb9e074b09594b89d301ee2562d4e
#
_cell.length_a   1.000
_cell.length_b   1.000
_cell.length_c   1.000
_cell.angle_alpha   90.00
_cell.angle_beta   90.00
_cell.angle_gamma   90.00
#
_symmetry.space_group_name_H-M   'P 1'
#
loop_
_entity.id
_entity.type
_entity.pdbx_description
1 polymer ?
#
loop_
_entity_poly.entity_id
_entity_poly.type
_entity_poly.pdbx_seq_one_letter_code
_entity_poly.pdbx_strand_id
1 'polypeptide(L)'
;MPQRPAPVPHAERVQPRALAPAEREAILDVLHSDRFADTAPAEVWAILLDEGTYLGSVSTYYRLLREAGESRERRAQATHPATVKPELAADGPNQVYSWDITKLHGPAKWTYYHLYVILDIYSRYAVGWMVATCESAALAEKLIAATCAKQGIGRGQLSIHADRGSSMTSKPVALLLADLGVTQSHSRPHVSNDNPFSEAQFKTLKYRPAFPARFPSIEAARAHCQEFFAWYNDEHRHGGLGLHTAADIHYGRAAAVQAERAQVLDAAYHAHPERFVRKPPAPPKLPGTSWINPPQEKEAATQ
;
A
#
# COMPACT_ATOMS: atom_id res chain seq x y z
N MET A 1 -28.12 -34.75 -55.25
CA MET A 1 -27.12 -35.00 -54.18
C MET A 1 -27.83 -34.87 -52.85
N PRO A 2 -27.81 -35.87 -51.97
CA PRO A 2 -28.44 -35.74 -50.65
C PRO A 2 -27.73 -34.69 -49.83
N GLN A 3 -28.47 -33.74 -49.23
CA GLN A 3 -27.95 -32.73 -48.33
C GLN A 3 -27.37 -33.39 -47.10
N ARG A 4 -26.13 -33.00 -46.74
CA ARG A 4 -25.48 -33.44 -45.53
C ARG A 4 -26.30 -32.95 -44.32
N PRO A 5 -26.70 -33.82 -43.36
CA PRO A 5 -27.44 -33.37 -42.20
C PRO A 5 -26.64 -32.32 -41.41
N ALA A 6 -27.35 -31.31 -40.88
CA ALA A 6 -26.74 -30.26 -40.07
C ALA A 6 -25.99 -30.86 -38.90
N PRO A 7 -24.81 -30.34 -38.52
CA PRO A 7 -24.04 -30.86 -37.37
C PRO A 7 -24.83 -30.66 -36.07
N VAL A 8 -24.97 -31.73 -35.30
CA VAL A 8 -25.60 -31.70 -33.96
C VAL A 8 -24.91 -30.67 -33.10
N PRO A 9 -25.62 -29.71 -32.45
CA PRO A 9 -25.04 -28.75 -31.52
C PRO A 9 -24.21 -29.43 -30.44
N HIS A 10 -23.12 -28.80 -30.01
CA HIS A 10 -22.17 -29.41 -29.05
C HIS A 10 -22.85 -29.83 -27.73
N ALA A 11 -23.88 -29.09 -27.29
CA ALA A 11 -24.68 -29.38 -26.10
C ALA A 11 -25.55 -30.65 -26.21
N GLU A 12 -25.89 -31.06 -27.44
CA GLU A 12 -26.75 -32.23 -27.72
C GLU A 12 -25.97 -33.51 -28.08
N ARG A 13 -24.61 -33.42 -28.13
CA ARG A 13 -23.77 -34.56 -28.46
C ARG A 13 -23.64 -35.48 -27.25
N VAL A 14 -24.14 -36.71 -27.38
CA VAL A 14 -23.87 -37.75 -26.39
C VAL A 14 -22.38 -38.03 -26.34
N GLN A 15 -21.77 -37.80 -25.19
CA GLN A 15 -20.36 -38.07 -24.96
C GLN A 15 -20.21 -39.49 -24.45
N PRO A 16 -19.65 -40.46 -25.22
CA PRO A 16 -19.58 -41.89 -24.82
C PRO A 16 -18.77 -42.12 -23.50
N ARG A 17 -17.99 -41.11 -23.07
CA ARG A 17 -17.16 -41.18 -21.87
C ARG A 17 -17.73 -40.35 -20.72
N ALA A 18 -18.91 -39.78 -20.87
CA ALA A 18 -19.54 -39.02 -19.79
C ALA A 18 -20.06 -40.01 -18.71
N LEU A 19 -19.82 -39.64 -17.46
CA LEU A 19 -20.42 -40.37 -16.34
C LEU A 19 -21.93 -40.22 -16.35
N ALA A 20 -22.64 -41.32 -16.08
CA ALA A 20 -24.07 -41.31 -15.88
C ALA A 20 -24.44 -40.46 -14.63
N PRO A 21 -25.67 -39.92 -14.56
CA PRO A 21 -26.09 -39.14 -13.38
C PRO A 21 -25.86 -39.86 -12.05
N ALA A 22 -26.18 -41.14 -11.96
CA ALA A 22 -25.96 -41.96 -10.76
C ALA A 22 -24.48 -42.11 -10.38
N GLU A 23 -23.57 -42.20 -11.36
CA GLU A 23 -22.13 -42.26 -11.08
C GLU A 23 -21.60 -40.93 -10.57
N ARG A 24 -22.15 -39.81 -11.03
CA ARG A 24 -21.80 -38.46 -10.57
C ARG A 24 -22.27 -38.23 -9.14
N GLU A 25 -23.49 -38.69 -8.82
CA GLU A 25 -24.10 -38.62 -7.49
C GLU A 25 -23.28 -39.46 -6.50
N ALA A 26 -22.91 -40.69 -6.85
CA ALA A 26 -22.07 -41.55 -6.02
C ALA A 26 -20.71 -40.90 -5.65
N ILE A 27 -20.08 -40.17 -6.57
CA ILE A 27 -18.85 -39.42 -6.27
C ILE A 27 -19.11 -38.29 -5.26
N LEU A 28 -20.20 -37.55 -5.43
CA LEU A 28 -20.56 -36.44 -4.52
C LEU A 28 -20.94 -36.98 -3.13
N ASP A 29 -21.71 -38.05 -3.07
CA ASP A 29 -22.09 -38.70 -1.79
C ASP A 29 -20.87 -39.15 -0.99
N VAL A 30 -19.91 -39.75 -1.65
CA VAL A 30 -18.64 -40.13 -0.99
C VAL A 30 -17.90 -38.91 -0.50
N LEU A 31 -17.80 -37.84 -1.32
CA LEU A 31 -17.13 -36.60 -0.95
C LEU A 31 -17.84 -35.85 0.19
N HIS A 32 -19.16 -36.00 0.33
CA HIS A 32 -19.97 -35.39 1.39
C HIS A 32 -20.10 -36.26 2.64
N SER A 33 -19.63 -37.51 2.58
CA SER A 33 -19.70 -38.39 3.75
C SER A 33 -18.92 -37.84 4.94
N ASP A 34 -19.35 -38.12 6.15
CA ASP A 34 -18.66 -37.70 7.39
C ASP A 34 -17.20 -38.16 7.42
N ARG A 35 -16.91 -39.29 6.74
CA ARG A 35 -15.57 -39.84 6.64
C ARG A 35 -14.62 -38.93 5.85
N PHE A 36 -15.12 -38.24 4.82
CA PHE A 36 -14.30 -37.51 3.85
C PHE A 36 -14.62 -36.02 3.76
N ALA A 37 -15.47 -35.52 4.64
CA ALA A 37 -15.95 -34.13 4.59
C ALA A 37 -14.83 -33.07 4.66
N ASP A 38 -13.73 -33.37 5.36
CA ASP A 38 -12.56 -32.50 5.51
C ASP A 38 -11.33 -32.94 4.71
N THR A 39 -11.45 -34.03 3.91
CA THR A 39 -10.36 -34.66 3.18
C THR A 39 -10.26 -34.09 1.76
N ALA A 40 -9.06 -33.85 1.28
CA ALA A 40 -8.85 -33.35 -0.09
C ALA A 40 -9.33 -34.36 -1.15
N PRO A 41 -10.02 -33.95 -2.24
CA PRO A 41 -10.56 -34.86 -3.25
C PRO A 41 -9.54 -35.83 -3.85
N ALA A 42 -8.29 -35.41 -4.02
CA ALA A 42 -7.21 -36.28 -4.49
C ALA A 42 -6.82 -37.36 -3.48
N GLU A 43 -6.89 -37.03 -2.19
CA GLU A 43 -6.62 -37.98 -1.09
C GLU A 43 -7.77 -38.98 -0.96
N VAL A 44 -9.04 -38.52 -1.05
CA VAL A 44 -10.21 -39.42 -1.11
C VAL A 44 -10.10 -40.38 -2.27
N TRP A 45 -9.73 -39.91 -3.45
CA TRP A 45 -9.49 -40.78 -4.62
C TRP A 45 -8.44 -41.84 -4.36
N ALA A 46 -7.31 -41.50 -3.75
CA ALA A 46 -6.24 -42.46 -3.42
C ALA A 46 -6.71 -43.50 -2.40
N ILE A 47 -7.40 -43.07 -1.34
CA ILE A 47 -7.94 -44.01 -0.33
C ILE A 47 -8.93 -44.99 -0.94
N LEU A 48 -9.85 -44.52 -1.81
CA LEU A 48 -10.78 -45.39 -2.50
C LEU A 48 -10.08 -46.41 -3.43
N LEU A 49 -9.01 -46.02 -4.10
CA LEU A 49 -8.21 -46.94 -4.89
C LEU A 49 -7.56 -48.00 -4.03
N ASP A 50 -7.01 -47.64 -2.88
CA ASP A 50 -6.42 -48.61 -1.93
C ASP A 50 -7.47 -49.60 -1.38
N GLU A 51 -8.75 -49.16 -1.32
CA GLU A 51 -9.91 -49.99 -0.96
C GLU A 51 -10.51 -50.76 -2.15
N GLY A 52 -9.89 -50.69 -3.33
CA GLY A 52 -10.34 -51.39 -4.53
C GLY A 52 -11.51 -50.72 -5.27
N THR A 53 -11.83 -49.46 -4.96
CA THR A 53 -12.96 -48.74 -5.53
C THR A 53 -12.50 -47.63 -6.46
N TYR A 54 -12.95 -47.65 -7.72
CA TYR A 54 -12.70 -46.60 -8.70
C TYR A 54 -14.01 -46.01 -9.19
N LEU A 55 -14.27 -44.72 -8.86
CA LEU A 55 -15.46 -44.03 -9.25
C LEU A 55 -15.22 -43.01 -10.41
N GLY A 56 -13.96 -42.61 -10.60
CA GLY A 56 -13.60 -41.67 -11.66
C GLY A 56 -12.19 -41.12 -11.47
N SER A 57 -11.74 -40.28 -12.39
CA SER A 57 -10.42 -39.62 -12.26
C SER A 57 -10.44 -38.48 -11.22
N VAL A 58 -9.25 -38.18 -10.66
CA VAL A 58 -9.09 -37.00 -9.75
C VAL A 58 -9.66 -35.72 -10.37
N SER A 59 -9.43 -35.49 -11.65
CA SER A 59 -9.98 -34.32 -12.38
C SER A 59 -11.51 -34.30 -12.40
N THR A 60 -12.15 -35.47 -12.40
CA THR A 60 -13.62 -35.59 -12.35
C THR A 60 -14.15 -35.15 -10.98
N TYR A 61 -13.50 -35.55 -9.90
CA TYR A 61 -13.86 -35.12 -8.53
C TYR A 61 -13.83 -33.58 -8.40
N TYR A 62 -12.74 -32.95 -8.81
CA TYR A 62 -12.64 -31.48 -8.79
C TYR A 62 -13.63 -30.78 -9.73
N ARG A 63 -13.97 -31.38 -10.85
CA ARG A 63 -14.96 -30.84 -11.79
C ARG A 63 -16.35 -30.87 -11.17
N LEU A 64 -16.76 -32.00 -10.59
CA LEU A 64 -18.07 -32.15 -9.95
C LEU A 64 -18.25 -31.19 -8.77
N LEU A 65 -17.24 -31.02 -7.91
CA LEU A 65 -17.24 -30.03 -6.83
C LEU A 65 -17.36 -28.60 -7.38
N ARG A 66 -16.72 -28.30 -8.51
CA ARG A 66 -16.84 -26.98 -9.14
C ARG A 66 -18.24 -26.73 -9.69
N GLU A 67 -18.85 -27.75 -10.34
CA GLU A 67 -20.22 -27.69 -10.85
C GLU A 67 -21.23 -27.55 -9.71
N ALA A 68 -20.96 -28.15 -8.53
CA ALA A 68 -21.75 -28.00 -7.31
C ALA A 68 -21.51 -26.67 -6.57
N GLY A 69 -20.54 -25.83 -7.02
CA GLY A 69 -20.16 -24.59 -6.32
C GLY A 69 -19.31 -24.79 -5.07
N GLU A 70 -18.77 -25.98 -4.85
CA GLU A 70 -18.07 -26.41 -3.64
C GLU A 70 -16.53 -26.47 -3.83
N SER A 71 -15.97 -25.80 -4.82
CA SER A 71 -14.53 -25.78 -5.10
C SER A 71 -13.74 -24.87 -4.15
N ARG A 72 -14.10 -24.86 -2.85
CA ARG A 72 -13.40 -24.12 -1.80
C ARG A 72 -12.56 -25.05 -0.94
N GLU A 73 -11.70 -24.47 -0.09
CA GLU A 73 -10.99 -25.22 0.96
C GLU A 73 -12.00 -25.97 1.84
N ARG A 74 -11.89 -27.29 1.91
CA ARG A 74 -12.80 -28.17 2.67
C ARG A 74 -12.48 -28.21 4.16
N ARG A 75 -11.26 -27.81 4.53
CA ARG A 75 -10.85 -27.69 5.93
C ARG A 75 -11.40 -26.42 6.53
N ALA A 76 -11.80 -26.45 7.77
CA ALA A 76 -12.19 -25.25 8.53
C ALA A 76 -10.95 -24.39 8.83
N GLN A 77 -10.38 -23.78 7.81
CA GLN A 77 -9.30 -22.82 7.98
C GLN A 77 -9.89 -21.46 8.38
N ALA A 78 -9.23 -20.79 9.32
CA ALA A 78 -9.55 -19.42 9.65
C ALA A 78 -9.39 -18.54 8.38
N THR A 79 -10.52 -18.13 7.80
CA THR A 79 -10.49 -17.17 6.71
C THR A 79 -10.15 -15.82 7.28
N HIS A 80 -9.02 -15.25 6.86
CA HIS A 80 -8.72 -13.86 7.20
C HIS A 80 -9.80 -12.96 6.56
N PRO A 81 -10.41 -12.05 7.32
CA PRO A 81 -11.36 -11.09 6.75
C PRO A 81 -10.69 -10.34 5.60
N ALA A 82 -11.47 -10.04 4.57
CA ALA A 82 -11.00 -9.25 3.43
C ALA A 82 -10.41 -7.93 3.95
N THR A 83 -9.16 -7.65 3.56
CA THR A 83 -8.48 -6.43 4.00
C THR A 83 -9.10 -5.24 3.27
N VAL A 84 -9.67 -4.31 4.03
CA VAL A 84 -10.24 -3.07 3.47
C VAL A 84 -9.10 -2.16 2.99
N LYS A 85 -9.28 -1.56 1.82
CA LYS A 85 -8.36 -0.56 1.27
C LYS A 85 -8.34 0.65 2.22
N PRO A 86 -7.17 1.06 2.75
CA PRO A 86 -7.11 2.25 3.59
C PRO A 86 -7.35 3.50 2.72
N GLU A 87 -8.33 4.31 3.09
CA GLU A 87 -8.64 5.59 2.45
C GLU A 87 -8.41 6.69 3.48
N LEU A 88 -7.35 7.47 3.30
CA LEU A 88 -6.97 8.55 4.20
C LEU A 88 -6.83 9.85 3.43
N ALA A 89 -7.41 10.91 3.97
CA ALA A 89 -7.35 12.26 3.43
C ALA A 89 -6.72 13.23 4.42
N ALA A 90 -5.94 14.17 3.91
CA ALA A 90 -5.41 15.29 4.68
C ALA A 90 -5.64 16.60 3.90
N ASP A 91 -6.32 17.54 4.53
CA ASP A 91 -6.59 18.87 4.00
C ASP A 91 -5.65 19.94 4.59
N GLY A 92 -4.85 19.53 5.55
CA GLY A 92 -3.89 20.38 6.24
C GLY A 92 -2.77 19.57 6.91
N PRO A 93 -1.73 20.26 7.43
CA PRO A 93 -0.65 19.62 8.17
C PRO A 93 -1.15 18.94 9.45
N ASN A 94 -0.43 17.93 9.90
CA ASN A 94 -0.66 17.24 11.18
C ASN A 94 -2.00 16.48 11.29
N GLN A 95 -2.58 16.09 10.14
CA GLN A 95 -3.79 15.27 10.10
C GLN A 95 -3.48 13.79 9.80
N VAL A 96 -2.58 13.53 8.86
CA VAL A 96 -2.18 12.18 8.51
C VAL A 96 -0.66 12.11 8.32
N TYR A 97 -0.03 11.20 9.05
CA TYR A 97 1.40 10.89 8.87
C TYR A 97 1.55 9.53 8.19
N SER A 98 2.53 9.45 7.30
CA SER A 98 3.06 8.21 6.75
C SER A 98 4.35 7.88 7.52
N TRP A 99 4.47 6.64 7.99
CA TRP A 99 5.64 6.17 8.70
C TRP A 99 6.23 4.94 8.03
N ASP A 100 7.54 4.93 7.86
CA ASP A 100 8.25 3.79 7.29
C ASP A 100 9.71 3.72 7.76
N ILE A 101 10.33 2.54 7.58
CA ILE A 101 11.71 2.25 7.96
C ILE A 101 12.46 1.74 6.73
N THR A 102 13.59 2.36 6.42
CA THR A 102 14.45 1.91 5.33
C THR A 102 15.84 1.57 5.81
N LYS A 103 16.49 0.60 5.13
CA LYS A 103 17.87 0.19 5.41
C LYS A 103 18.87 1.07 4.68
N LEU A 104 19.90 1.50 5.39
CA LEU A 104 21.09 2.15 4.89
C LEU A 104 22.25 1.16 4.99
N HIS A 105 23.03 0.98 3.92
CA HIS A 105 24.16 0.06 3.93
C HIS A 105 25.26 0.52 4.88
N GLY A 106 25.64 -0.31 5.83
CA GLY A 106 26.75 -0.09 6.73
C GLY A 106 28.12 -0.39 6.11
N PRO A 107 29.21 -0.34 6.89
CA PRO A 107 30.58 -0.42 6.38
C PRO A 107 30.91 -1.76 5.73
N ALA A 108 30.40 -2.87 6.27
CA ALA A 108 30.64 -4.21 5.75
C ALA A 108 29.44 -4.75 4.98
N LYS A 109 29.65 -5.78 4.17
CA LYS A 109 28.58 -6.53 3.51
C LYS A 109 27.63 -7.11 4.57
N TRP A 110 26.32 -6.98 4.36
CA TRP A 110 25.27 -7.45 5.27
C TRP A 110 25.13 -6.66 6.58
N THR A 111 25.84 -5.55 6.74
CA THR A 111 25.59 -4.61 7.84
C THR A 111 24.65 -3.50 7.40
N TYR A 112 23.70 -3.13 8.25
CA TYR A 112 22.70 -2.12 7.93
C TYR A 112 22.46 -1.21 9.14
N TYR A 113 22.21 0.06 8.85
CA TYR A 113 21.56 0.99 9.77
C TYR A 113 20.11 1.14 9.34
N HIS A 114 19.25 1.45 10.28
CA HIS A 114 17.81 1.58 10.05
C HIS A 114 17.41 3.05 10.17
N LEU A 115 16.95 3.63 9.07
CA LEU A 115 16.43 4.99 9.05
C LEU A 115 14.89 4.92 9.18
N TYR A 116 14.41 5.44 10.30
CA TYR A 116 12.99 5.64 10.58
C TYR A 116 12.60 7.03 10.12
N VAL A 117 11.47 7.17 9.42
CA VAL A 117 10.96 8.46 8.96
C VAL A 117 9.47 8.54 9.22
N ILE A 118 9.03 9.66 9.76
CA ILE A 118 7.63 10.06 9.86
C ILE A 118 7.45 11.29 8.97
N LEU A 119 6.57 11.17 7.99
CA LEU A 119 6.29 12.18 6.97
C LEU A 119 4.84 12.65 7.07
N ASP A 120 4.61 13.94 7.11
CA ASP A 120 3.29 14.52 6.93
C ASP A 120 2.85 14.40 5.46
N ILE A 121 1.72 13.74 5.19
CA ILE A 121 1.31 13.47 3.80
C ILE A 121 0.78 14.71 3.08
N TYR A 122 0.30 15.73 3.79
CA TYR A 122 -0.18 16.96 3.19
C TYR A 122 0.99 17.85 2.75
N SER A 123 1.89 18.14 3.67
CA SER A 123 3.00 19.05 3.44
C SER A 123 4.26 18.38 2.87
N ARG A 124 4.37 17.06 2.90
CA ARG A 124 5.60 16.27 2.64
C ARG A 124 6.73 16.55 3.64
N TYR A 125 6.47 17.28 4.71
CA TYR A 125 7.46 17.62 5.72
C TYR A 125 7.85 16.38 6.52
N ALA A 126 9.14 16.09 6.63
CA ALA A 126 9.65 15.05 7.50
C ALA A 126 9.59 15.55 8.95
N VAL A 127 8.50 15.23 9.65
CA VAL A 127 8.19 15.71 11.01
C VAL A 127 9.07 15.05 12.07
N GLY A 128 9.50 13.82 11.81
CA GLY A 128 10.40 13.06 12.68
C GLY A 128 11.22 12.05 11.91
N TRP A 129 12.48 11.88 12.31
CA TRP A 129 13.36 10.84 11.77
C TRP A 129 14.46 10.47 12.78
N MET A 130 15.00 9.26 12.65
CA MET A 130 16.20 8.83 13.38
C MET A 130 16.92 7.70 12.65
N VAL A 131 18.22 7.57 12.91
CA VAL A 131 19.04 6.43 12.46
C VAL A 131 19.45 5.58 13.67
N ALA A 132 19.18 4.28 13.59
CA ALA A 132 19.48 3.30 14.63
C ALA A 132 20.27 2.10 14.07
N THR A 133 20.90 1.32 14.95
CA THR A 133 21.63 0.08 14.58
C THR A 133 20.73 -1.11 14.37
N CYS A 134 19.51 -1.06 14.87
CA CYS A 134 18.53 -2.14 14.75
C CYS A 134 17.12 -1.59 14.57
N GLU A 135 16.24 -2.42 14.10
CA GLU A 135 14.81 -2.16 14.08
C GLU A 135 14.19 -2.68 15.39
N SER A 136 13.44 -1.82 16.11
CA SER A 136 12.73 -2.23 17.31
C SER A 136 11.49 -1.38 17.57
N ALA A 137 10.50 -2.00 18.23
CA ALA A 137 9.27 -1.34 18.67
C ALA A 137 9.52 -0.18 19.64
N ALA A 138 10.47 -0.34 20.58
CA ALA A 138 10.80 0.69 21.57
C ALA A 138 11.40 1.94 20.92
N LEU A 139 12.20 1.79 19.86
CA LEU A 139 12.72 2.93 19.11
C LEU A 139 11.61 3.62 18.32
N ALA A 140 10.69 2.87 17.72
CA ALA A 140 9.52 3.39 17.03
C ALA A 140 8.63 4.19 17.98
N GLU A 141 8.31 3.62 19.14
CA GLU A 141 7.54 4.27 20.22
C GLU A 141 8.16 5.60 20.63
N LYS A 142 9.47 5.60 20.90
CA LYS A 142 10.21 6.82 21.27
C LYS A 142 10.15 7.90 20.19
N LEU A 143 10.32 7.52 18.91
CA LEU A 143 10.27 8.47 17.80
C LEU A 143 8.87 9.05 17.63
N ILE A 144 7.81 8.22 17.68
CA ILE A 144 6.42 8.65 17.55
C ILE A 144 6.07 9.62 18.69
N ALA A 145 6.36 9.25 19.94
CA ALA A 145 6.08 10.09 21.09
C ALA A 145 6.78 11.46 20.99
N ALA A 146 8.07 11.46 20.66
CA ALA A 146 8.84 12.70 20.47
C ALA A 146 8.30 13.56 19.33
N THR A 147 7.88 12.93 18.22
CA THR A 147 7.30 13.62 17.04
C THR A 147 5.96 14.26 17.41
N CYS A 148 5.06 13.52 18.05
CA CYS A 148 3.76 14.04 18.49
C CYS A 148 3.92 15.22 19.47
N ALA A 149 4.82 15.10 20.43
CA ALA A 149 5.13 16.18 21.38
C ALA A 149 5.70 17.42 20.68
N LYS A 150 6.67 17.23 19.76
CA LYS A 150 7.30 18.32 18.99
C LYS A 150 6.28 19.07 18.12
N GLN A 151 5.34 18.34 17.51
CA GLN A 151 4.32 18.91 16.63
C GLN A 151 3.07 19.41 17.37
N GLY A 152 3.00 19.21 18.68
CA GLY A 152 1.85 19.65 19.50
C GLY A 152 0.55 18.92 19.14
N ILE A 153 0.63 17.63 18.81
CA ILE A 153 -0.52 16.84 18.36
C ILE A 153 -1.52 16.65 19.50
N GLY A 154 -2.76 17.11 19.29
CA GLY A 154 -3.88 16.87 20.19
C GLY A 154 -4.50 15.49 20.01
N ARG A 155 -5.24 15.01 21.05
CA ARG A 155 -5.94 13.72 20.97
C ARG A 155 -7.01 13.75 19.87
N GLY A 156 -7.06 12.69 19.05
CA GLY A 156 -8.01 12.56 17.95
C GLY A 156 -7.71 13.38 16.71
N GLN A 157 -6.60 14.12 16.68
CA GLN A 157 -6.22 14.98 15.56
C GLN A 157 -5.50 14.21 14.45
N LEU A 158 -4.68 13.22 14.80
CA LEU A 158 -3.73 12.57 13.91
C LEU A 158 -4.12 11.13 13.60
N SER A 159 -3.95 10.75 12.33
CA SER A 159 -3.87 9.35 11.90
C SER A 159 -2.45 9.02 11.45
N ILE A 160 -1.90 7.88 11.88
CA ILE A 160 -0.61 7.39 11.40
C ILE A 160 -0.84 6.16 10.53
N HIS A 161 -0.33 6.23 9.31
CA HIS A 161 -0.34 5.15 8.34
C HIS A 161 1.05 4.53 8.20
N ALA A 162 1.13 3.21 8.23
CA ALA A 162 2.38 2.46 8.11
C ALA A 162 2.18 1.14 7.38
N ASP A 163 3.26 0.58 6.87
CA ASP A 163 3.26 -0.80 6.38
C ASP A 163 3.09 -1.79 7.54
N ARG A 164 2.88 -3.08 7.21
CA ARG A 164 2.71 -4.13 8.22
C ARG A 164 4.04 -4.73 8.71
N GLY A 165 5.06 -3.89 8.90
CA GLY A 165 6.32 -4.31 9.51
C GLY A 165 6.15 -4.73 10.97
N SER A 166 7.05 -5.57 11.48
CA SER A 166 6.99 -6.11 12.85
C SER A 166 7.00 -5.01 13.93
N SER A 167 7.79 -3.96 13.74
CA SER A 167 7.82 -2.79 14.63
C SER A 167 6.53 -1.98 14.56
N MET A 168 5.90 -1.92 13.38
CA MET A 168 4.72 -1.10 13.10
C MET A 168 3.43 -1.72 13.64
N THR A 169 3.36 -3.06 13.69
CA THR A 169 2.21 -3.82 14.20
C THR A 169 2.38 -4.25 15.66
N SER A 170 3.45 -3.80 16.31
CA SER A 170 3.79 -4.20 17.69
C SER A 170 2.81 -3.66 18.72
N LYS A 171 2.54 -4.45 19.78
CA LYS A 171 1.67 -4.05 20.89
C LYS A 171 2.11 -2.74 21.57
N PRO A 172 3.42 -2.50 21.85
CA PRO A 172 3.84 -1.25 22.48
C PRO A 172 3.48 -0.02 21.64
N VAL A 173 3.71 -0.05 20.32
CA VAL A 173 3.34 1.04 19.43
C VAL A 173 1.83 1.24 19.40
N ALA A 174 1.04 0.17 19.32
CA ALA A 174 -0.41 0.26 19.33
C ALA A 174 -0.96 0.88 20.63
N LEU A 175 -0.40 0.50 21.79
CA LEU A 175 -0.76 1.08 23.09
C LEU A 175 -0.40 2.56 23.15
N LEU A 176 0.82 2.95 22.75
CA LEU A 176 1.22 4.35 22.70
C LEU A 176 0.26 5.18 21.84
N LEU A 177 -0.07 4.72 20.64
CA LEU A 177 -0.99 5.43 19.74
C LEU A 177 -2.38 5.59 20.37
N ALA A 178 -2.88 4.55 21.04
CA ALA A 178 -4.14 4.62 21.79
C ALA A 178 -4.08 5.64 22.93
N ASP A 179 -2.99 5.65 23.71
CA ASP A 179 -2.77 6.60 24.80
C ASP A 179 -2.68 8.04 24.31
N LEU A 180 -2.04 8.27 23.16
CA LEU A 180 -1.98 9.57 22.50
C LEU A 180 -3.29 9.94 21.80
N GLY A 181 -4.23 9.02 21.64
CA GLY A 181 -5.46 9.21 20.88
C GLY A 181 -5.20 9.36 19.38
N VAL A 182 -4.16 8.71 18.86
CA VAL A 182 -3.78 8.70 17.44
C VAL A 182 -4.39 7.48 16.76
N THR A 183 -5.06 7.69 15.64
CA THR A 183 -5.65 6.60 14.86
C THR A 183 -4.58 5.86 14.07
N GLN A 184 -4.56 4.54 14.18
CA GLN A 184 -3.62 3.68 13.44
C GLN A 184 -4.26 3.14 12.16
N SER A 185 -3.51 3.19 11.06
CA SER A 185 -3.87 2.61 9.76
C SER A 185 -2.70 1.83 9.18
N HIS A 186 -2.99 0.77 8.43
CA HIS A 186 -1.97 -0.07 7.81
C HIS A 186 -2.24 -0.32 6.34
N SER A 187 -1.15 -0.45 5.56
CA SER A 187 -1.19 -0.94 4.18
C SER A 187 -1.80 -2.34 4.11
N ARG A 188 -2.43 -2.67 2.99
CA ARG A 188 -2.85 -4.04 2.70
C ARG A 188 -1.63 -4.95 2.54
N PRO A 189 -1.72 -6.24 2.89
CA PRO A 189 -0.62 -7.18 2.67
C PRO A 189 -0.19 -7.21 1.20
N HIS A 190 1.11 -7.12 0.94
CA HIS A 190 1.71 -7.19 -0.40
C HIS A 190 1.26 -6.10 -1.40
N VAL A 191 0.74 -4.96 -0.93
CA VAL A 191 0.35 -3.82 -1.76
C VAL A 191 1.27 -2.64 -1.44
N SER A 192 2.32 -2.46 -2.24
CA SER A 192 3.30 -1.38 -2.07
C SER A 192 2.70 0.02 -2.28
N ASN A 193 1.71 0.14 -3.17
CA ASN A 193 1.09 1.43 -3.48
C ASN A 193 0.27 2.04 -2.33
N ASP A 194 0.11 1.34 -1.22
CA ASP A 194 -0.64 1.84 -0.06
C ASP A 194 0.20 2.81 0.81
N ASN A 195 1.55 2.91 0.62
CA ASN A 195 2.41 3.88 1.31
C ASN A 195 3.26 4.73 0.32
N PRO A 196 2.63 5.43 -0.64
CA PRO A 196 3.32 6.08 -1.74
C PRO A 196 4.21 7.25 -1.31
N PHE A 197 3.88 7.91 -0.20
CA PHE A 197 4.61 9.10 0.28
C PHE A 197 5.97 8.73 0.85
N SER A 198 6.05 7.72 1.71
CA SER A 198 7.31 7.20 2.25
C SER A 198 8.20 6.64 1.14
N GLU A 199 7.63 5.88 0.20
CA GLU A 199 8.38 5.35 -0.94
C GLU A 199 8.98 6.47 -1.80
N ALA A 200 8.22 7.51 -2.13
CA ALA A 200 8.69 8.66 -2.90
C ALA A 200 9.80 9.42 -2.17
N GLN A 201 9.67 9.58 -0.86
CA GLN A 201 10.68 10.24 -0.03
C GLN A 201 11.97 9.42 0.00
N PHE A 202 11.91 8.10 0.19
CA PHE A 202 13.09 7.23 0.16
C PHE A 202 13.75 7.18 -1.23
N LYS A 203 12.99 7.26 -2.31
CA LYS A 203 13.54 7.43 -3.66
C LYS A 203 14.32 8.76 -3.77
N THR A 204 13.73 9.85 -3.26
CA THR A 204 14.40 11.15 -3.24
C THR A 204 15.71 11.11 -2.46
N LEU A 205 15.76 10.40 -1.32
CA LEU A 205 16.99 10.22 -0.55
C LEU A 205 18.03 9.39 -1.30
N LYS A 206 17.66 8.19 -1.74
CA LYS A 206 18.60 7.16 -2.22
C LYS A 206 19.11 7.40 -3.64
N TYR A 207 18.37 8.14 -4.46
CA TYR A 207 18.78 8.43 -5.84
C TYR A 207 19.51 9.78 -6.01
N ARG A 208 19.79 10.50 -4.91
CA ARG A 208 20.63 11.68 -5.01
C ARG A 208 22.07 11.28 -5.35
N PRO A 209 22.78 12.04 -6.21
CA PRO A 209 24.19 11.79 -6.53
C PRO A 209 25.10 11.76 -5.30
N ALA A 210 24.78 12.54 -4.25
CA ALA A 210 25.51 12.58 -2.99
C ALA A 210 25.20 11.41 -2.04
N PHE A 211 24.26 10.49 -2.37
CA PHE A 211 23.94 9.36 -1.50
C PHE A 211 25.07 8.31 -1.58
N PRO A 212 25.73 7.99 -0.45
CA PRO A 212 26.86 7.08 -0.46
C PRO A 212 26.40 5.62 -0.63
N ALA A 213 27.17 4.83 -1.36
CA ALA A 213 26.90 3.40 -1.52
C ALA A 213 26.93 2.67 -0.16
N ARG A 214 27.75 3.13 0.77
CA ARG A 214 27.90 2.62 2.16
C ARG A 214 28.26 3.74 3.12
N PHE A 215 27.79 3.61 4.34
CA PHE A 215 28.14 4.51 5.44
C PHE A 215 29.22 3.86 6.30
N PRO A 216 30.35 4.55 6.56
CA PRO A 216 31.45 4.01 7.37
C PRO A 216 31.09 3.83 8.85
N SER A 217 30.16 4.64 9.36
CA SER A 217 29.67 4.56 10.75
C SER A 217 28.23 5.05 10.85
N ILE A 218 27.59 4.80 11.99
CA ILE A 218 26.23 5.31 12.26
C ILE A 218 26.21 6.83 12.38
N GLU A 219 27.29 7.43 12.88
CA GLU A 219 27.46 8.88 12.98
C GLU A 219 27.49 9.51 11.58
N ALA A 220 28.23 8.90 10.64
CA ALA A 220 28.23 9.34 9.25
C ALA A 220 26.86 9.23 8.60
N ALA A 221 26.11 8.14 8.89
CA ALA A 221 24.74 7.99 8.41
C ALA A 221 23.81 9.07 9.01
N ARG A 222 23.95 9.37 10.31
CA ARG A 222 23.21 10.44 10.99
C ARG A 222 23.50 11.82 10.43
N ALA A 223 24.78 12.14 10.22
CA ALA A 223 25.19 13.42 9.64
C ALA A 223 24.60 13.61 8.23
N HIS A 224 24.73 12.59 7.37
CA HIS A 224 24.11 12.61 6.04
C HIS A 224 22.60 12.81 6.08
N CYS A 225 21.89 12.09 6.96
CA CYS A 225 20.44 12.25 7.12
C CYS A 225 20.07 13.63 7.67
N GLN A 226 20.87 14.21 8.57
CA GLN A 226 20.66 15.56 9.09
C GLN A 226 20.72 16.61 7.96
N GLU A 227 21.74 16.54 7.11
CA GLU A 227 21.88 17.42 5.94
C GLU A 227 20.75 17.19 4.93
N PHE A 228 20.43 15.91 4.68
CA PHE A 228 19.36 15.56 3.74
C PHE A 228 18.01 16.09 4.20
N PHE A 229 17.61 15.87 5.45
CA PHE A 229 16.29 16.30 5.92
C PHE A 229 16.17 17.81 6.09
N ALA A 230 17.25 18.51 6.41
CA ALA A 230 17.30 19.97 6.37
C ALA A 230 17.01 20.46 4.94
N TRP A 231 17.76 19.98 3.96
CA TRP A 231 17.54 20.29 2.56
C TRP A 231 16.15 19.88 2.07
N TYR A 232 15.70 18.66 2.40
CA TYR A 232 14.41 18.13 1.97
C TYR A 232 13.22 18.96 2.46
N ASN A 233 13.28 19.40 3.70
CA ASN A 233 12.22 20.20 4.31
C ASN A 233 12.24 21.66 3.87
N ASP A 234 13.41 22.27 3.77
CA ASP A 234 13.53 23.73 3.67
C ASP A 234 13.92 24.24 2.27
N GLU A 235 14.53 23.39 1.43
CA GLU A 235 15.02 23.81 0.12
C GLU A 235 14.39 23.06 -1.05
N HIS A 236 14.13 21.74 -0.90
CA HIS A 236 13.61 20.92 -1.97
C HIS A 236 12.21 21.38 -2.40
N ARG A 237 12.03 21.61 -3.71
CA ARG A 237 10.78 22.03 -4.32
C ARG A 237 9.99 20.81 -4.79
N HIS A 238 8.78 20.60 -4.26
CA HIS A 238 7.94 19.45 -4.58
C HIS A 238 6.95 19.78 -5.69
N GLY A 239 6.97 19.00 -6.78
CA GLY A 239 6.02 19.20 -7.90
C GLY A 239 4.56 19.10 -7.45
N GLY A 240 4.22 18.13 -6.58
CA GLY A 240 2.87 17.97 -6.02
C GLY A 240 2.45 19.05 -5.03
N LEU A 241 3.35 19.95 -4.63
CA LEU A 241 3.07 21.08 -3.75
C LEU A 241 3.13 22.44 -4.49
N GLY A 242 2.93 22.45 -5.80
CA GLY A 242 3.05 23.68 -6.60
C GLY A 242 4.45 24.30 -6.55
N LEU A 243 5.49 23.46 -6.48
CA LEU A 243 6.90 23.87 -6.37
C LEU A 243 7.21 24.67 -5.10
N HIS A 244 6.46 24.48 -4.02
CA HIS A 244 6.79 24.96 -2.68
C HIS A 244 7.70 23.98 -1.96
N THR A 245 8.41 24.44 -0.91
CA THR A 245 9.11 23.58 0.02
C THR A 245 8.10 22.90 0.94
N ALA A 246 8.50 21.77 1.52
CA ALA A 246 7.69 21.12 2.54
C ALA A 246 7.41 22.06 3.74
N ALA A 247 8.42 22.81 4.16
CA ALA A 247 8.32 23.78 5.24
C ALA A 247 7.35 24.93 4.94
N ASP A 248 7.30 25.44 3.69
CA ASP A 248 6.36 26.51 3.32
C ASP A 248 4.91 26.06 3.50
N ILE A 249 4.59 24.82 3.09
CA ILE A 249 3.26 24.26 3.26
C ILE A 249 2.99 23.92 4.73
N HIS A 250 3.93 23.27 5.41
CA HIS A 250 3.73 22.80 6.79
C HIS A 250 3.48 23.92 7.79
N TYR A 251 4.18 25.04 7.61
CA TYR A 251 4.09 26.20 8.49
C TYR A 251 3.20 27.34 7.92
N GLY A 252 2.39 27.05 6.89
CA GLY A 252 1.40 28.00 6.36
C GLY A 252 1.98 29.21 5.62
N ARG A 253 3.26 29.17 5.18
CA ARG A 253 3.93 30.27 4.46
C ARG A 253 3.64 30.28 2.96
N ALA A 254 3.08 29.22 2.41
CA ALA A 254 2.94 29.02 0.98
C ALA A 254 2.11 30.10 0.28
N ALA A 255 1.07 30.64 0.92
CA ALA A 255 0.27 31.71 0.35
C ALA A 255 1.07 33.01 0.12
N ALA A 256 1.94 33.37 1.08
CA ALA A 256 2.82 34.52 0.94
C ALA A 256 3.84 34.32 -0.21
N VAL A 257 4.51 33.17 -0.24
CA VAL A 257 5.44 32.81 -1.33
C VAL A 257 4.74 32.80 -2.69
N GLN A 258 3.50 32.33 -2.76
CA GLN A 258 2.71 32.36 -3.99
C GLN A 258 2.37 33.78 -4.45
N ALA A 259 2.04 34.67 -3.52
CA ALA A 259 1.77 36.08 -3.82
C ALA A 259 3.04 36.79 -4.38
N GLU A 260 4.21 36.56 -3.76
CA GLU A 260 5.49 37.08 -4.26
C GLU A 260 5.80 36.58 -5.68
N ARG A 261 5.60 35.28 -5.94
CA ARG A 261 5.79 34.70 -7.29
C ARG A 261 4.82 35.31 -8.30
N ALA A 262 3.57 35.58 -7.91
CA ALA A 262 2.59 36.20 -8.77
C ALA A 262 3.03 37.64 -9.16
N GLN A 263 3.56 38.42 -8.22
CA GLN A 263 4.11 39.77 -8.51
C GLN A 263 5.27 39.72 -9.51
N VAL A 264 6.20 38.77 -9.35
CA VAL A 264 7.33 38.60 -10.28
C VAL A 264 6.84 38.25 -11.69
N LEU A 265 5.87 37.34 -11.79
CA LEU A 265 5.29 36.94 -13.07
C LEU A 265 4.49 38.07 -13.73
N ASP A 266 3.76 38.85 -12.95
CA ASP A 266 3.03 40.01 -13.43
C ASP A 266 3.98 41.10 -13.97
N ALA A 267 5.03 41.42 -13.24
CA ALA A 267 6.09 42.34 -13.71
C ALA A 267 6.75 41.85 -15.02
N ALA A 268 7.04 40.57 -15.12
CA ALA A 268 7.59 39.98 -16.34
C ALA A 268 6.61 40.06 -17.51
N TYR A 269 5.32 39.87 -17.27
CA TYR A 269 4.28 40.02 -18.28
C TYR A 269 4.15 41.48 -18.78
N HIS A 270 4.17 42.44 -17.87
CA HIS A 270 4.11 43.87 -18.25
C HIS A 270 5.35 44.33 -19.03
N ALA A 271 6.53 43.77 -18.69
CA ALA A 271 7.74 44.14 -19.39
C ALA A 271 7.82 43.51 -20.80
N HIS A 272 7.25 42.30 -21.01
CA HIS A 272 7.37 41.55 -22.24
C HIS A 272 6.09 40.73 -22.56
N PRO A 273 4.95 41.40 -22.81
CA PRO A 273 3.67 40.70 -23.04
C PRO A 273 3.71 39.78 -24.27
N GLU A 274 4.55 40.11 -25.26
CA GLU A 274 4.75 39.31 -26.48
C GLU A 274 5.30 37.88 -26.23
N ARG A 275 5.89 37.64 -25.06
CA ARG A 275 6.41 36.32 -24.67
C ARG A 275 5.33 35.38 -24.13
N PHE A 276 4.14 35.90 -23.81
CA PHE A 276 3.06 35.17 -23.18
C PHE A 276 1.87 35.04 -24.13
N VAL A 277 1.98 34.09 -25.06
CA VAL A 277 1.09 33.95 -26.24
C VAL A 277 -0.38 33.66 -25.93
N ARG A 278 -0.68 33.02 -24.78
CA ARG A 278 -2.05 32.52 -24.50
C ARG A 278 -2.79 33.32 -23.42
N LYS A 279 -2.12 33.64 -22.32
CA LYS A 279 -2.69 34.34 -21.15
C LYS A 279 -1.58 34.86 -20.26
N PRO A 280 -1.88 35.83 -19.36
CA PRO A 280 -0.93 36.21 -18.32
C PRO A 280 -0.46 34.97 -17.52
N PRO A 281 0.83 34.91 -17.15
CA PRO A 281 1.35 33.81 -16.37
C PRO A 281 0.80 33.83 -14.93
N ALA A 282 0.69 32.65 -14.33
CA ALA A 282 0.32 32.52 -12.92
C ALA A 282 1.22 31.46 -12.25
N PRO A 283 1.54 31.61 -10.97
CA PRO A 283 2.28 30.59 -10.26
C PRO A 283 1.49 29.28 -10.19
N PRO A 284 2.17 28.14 -10.01
CA PRO A 284 1.50 26.84 -9.80
C PRO A 284 0.52 26.90 -8.64
N LYS A 285 -0.60 26.19 -8.75
CA LYS A 285 -1.63 26.15 -7.68
C LYS A 285 -1.07 25.55 -6.40
N LEU A 286 -1.55 26.02 -5.25
CA LEU A 286 -1.30 25.39 -3.96
C LEU A 286 -1.89 23.96 -3.93
N PRO A 287 -1.35 23.05 -3.08
CA PRO A 287 -1.88 21.72 -2.97
C PRO A 287 -3.33 21.73 -2.46
N GLY A 288 -4.14 20.85 -3.01
CA GLY A 288 -5.43 20.48 -2.44
C GLY A 288 -5.30 19.31 -1.47
N THR A 289 -6.42 18.62 -1.21
CA THR A 289 -6.45 17.41 -0.37
C THR A 289 -5.43 16.38 -0.83
N SER A 290 -4.61 15.90 0.09
CA SER A 290 -3.69 14.79 -0.14
C SER A 290 -4.32 13.48 0.29
N TRP A 291 -4.21 12.45 -0.55
CA TRP A 291 -4.86 11.15 -0.32
C TRP A 291 -3.86 10.01 -0.30
N ILE A 292 -4.08 9.08 0.63
CA ILE A 292 -3.65 7.70 0.47
C ILE A 292 -4.87 6.94 -0.03
N ASN A 293 -4.80 6.40 -1.26
CA ASN A 293 -5.87 5.66 -1.91
C ASN A 293 -7.20 6.46 -2.00
N PRO A 294 -7.31 7.47 -2.86
CA PRO A 294 -8.55 8.20 -3.02
C PRO A 294 -9.72 7.26 -3.35
N PRO A 295 -10.95 7.58 -2.89
CA PRO A 295 -12.14 6.84 -3.29
C PRO A 295 -12.28 6.88 -4.82
N GLN A 296 -12.64 5.74 -5.42
CA GLN A 296 -12.99 5.72 -6.85
C GLN A 296 -14.29 6.50 -7.02
N GLU A 297 -14.26 7.56 -7.82
CA GLU A 297 -15.49 8.15 -8.33
C GLU A 297 -16.25 7.04 -9.07
N LYS A 298 -17.41 6.64 -8.55
CA LYS A 298 -18.34 5.82 -9.31
C LYS A 298 -18.73 6.68 -10.51
N GLU A 299 -18.25 6.30 -11.72
CA GLU A 299 -18.81 6.83 -12.94
C GLU A 299 -20.33 6.70 -12.81
N ALA A 300 -21.00 7.84 -12.76
CA ALA A 300 -22.46 7.89 -12.82
C ALA A 300 -22.82 7.21 -14.14
N ALA A 301 -23.38 6.00 -14.06
CA ALA A 301 -23.92 5.31 -15.21
C ALA A 301 -24.94 6.24 -15.82
N THR A 302 -24.56 6.85 -16.94
CA THR A 302 -25.49 7.58 -17.81
C THR A 302 -26.48 6.56 -18.34
N GLN A 303 -27.69 6.58 -17.81
CA GLN A 303 -28.85 5.88 -18.38
C GLN A 303 -29.30 6.60 -19.63
#